data_ae24f68a2eea531d43ce1eb76ec82f6e
#
_entry.id   ae24f68a2eea531d43ce1eb76ec82f6e
#
_cell.length_a   1.000
_cell.length_b   1.000
_cell.length_c   1.000
_cell.angle_alpha   90.00
_cell.angle_beta   90.00
_cell.angle_gamma   90.00
#
_symmetry.space_group_name_H-M   'P 1'
#
loop_
_entity.id
_entity.type
_entity.pdbx_description
1 polymer ?
#
loop_
_entity_poly.entity_id
_entity_poly.type
_entity_poly.pdbx_seq_one_letter_code
_entity_poly.pdbx_strand_id
1 'polypeptide(L)'
;MRPFFFLTCTFLAFICCSTAEKSADTSPWQLVWSDEFGYTGLPDSTKWNYDVGGHGWGNNELQFYTKQRLENARVQKGYLTIEARKEPWEGKNYTSARLISKGKGDWQYGKIEVRARLPKGLGTWPAIWMLGSTTPLHWPDDGEIDIMEHVGFNQGFIHGSVHTKKYNHVIGTQRTDTIKVADCSEKFHVYAVEWNKDSVKVSVDQKTFFRFGNERSGYDAWPFDNKMHLLLNIAVGGNWGGQKGVDETIWPQKMEIDYVRVYQ
;
A
#
# COMPACT_ATOMS: atom_id res chain seq x y z
N MET A 1 74.77 -45.21 19.76
CA MET A 1 73.76 -45.05 18.74
C MET A 1 72.41 -45.25 19.41
N ARG A 2 71.61 -44.18 19.57
CA ARG A 2 70.21 -44.22 20.05
C ARG A 2 69.30 -43.86 18.91
N PRO A 3 68.21 -44.61 18.57
CA PRO A 3 67.30 -44.25 17.56
C PRO A 3 66.29 -43.20 18.04
N PHE A 4 66.08 -42.14 17.25
CA PHE A 4 65.01 -41.15 17.41
C PHE A 4 63.71 -41.74 16.87
N PHE A 5 62.68 -41.76 17.76
CA PHE A 5 61.28 -42.03 17.33
C PHE A 5 60.62 -40.70 16.98
N PHE A 6 60.18 -40.59 15.73
CA PHE A 6 59.29 -39.51 15.29
C PHE A 6 57.83 -39.89 15.60
N LEU A 7 57.21 -39.13 16.44
CA LEU A 7 55.78 -39.28 16.73
C LEU A 7 55.00 -38.34 15.80
N THR A 8 54.32 -38.88 14.82
CA THR A 8 53.43 -38.13 13.91
C THR A 8 52.07 -37.94 14.57
N CYS A 9 51.77 -36.70 15.02
CA CYS A 9 50.45 -36.28 15.50
C CYS A 9 49.54 -35.98 14.31
N THR A 10 48.55 -36.85 14.06
CA THR A 10 47.49 -36.63 13.09
C THR A 10 46.37 -35.78 13.72
N PHE A 11 46.25 -34.52 13.31
CA PHE A 11 45.13 -33.66 13.68
C PHE A 11 43.90 -34.06 12.85
N LEU A 12 42.88 -34.66 13.47
CA LEU A 12 41.54 -34.79 12.91
C LEU A 12 40.80 -33.45 13.11
N ALA A 13 40.57 -32.72 12.02
CA ALA A 13 39.71 -31.58 12.00
C ALA A 13 38.23 -32.04 11.96
N PHE A 14 37.52 -31.87 13.04
CA PHE A 14 36.07 -32.02 13.09
C PHE A 14 35.44 -30.81 12.40
N ILE A 15 34.90 -31.02 11.20
CA ILE A 15 34.04 -30.04 10.52
C ILE A 15 32.67 -30.12 11.22
N CYS A 16 32.41 -29.18 12.10
CA CYS A 16 31.07 -29.00 12.67
C CYS A 16 30.19 -28.31 11.66
N CYS A 17 29.38 -29.09 10.92
CA CYS A 17 28.37 -28.59 10.02
C CYS A 17 27.18 -28.11 10.88
N SER A 18 27.13 -26.83 11.23
CA SER A 18 25.95 -26.23 11.88
C SER A 18 24.86 -26.08 10.81
N THR A 19 23.92 -26.99 10.81
CA THR A 19 22.63 -26.79 10.13
C THR A 19 21.91 -25.66 10.87
N ALA A 20 21.82 -24.49 10.24
CA ALA A 20 20.93 -23.43 10.73
C ALA A 20 19.49 -23.94 10.61
N GLU A 21 18.91 -24.34 11.72
CA GLU A 21 17.47 -24.56 11.81
C GLU A 21 16.78 -23.24 11.45
N LYS A 22 16.06 -23.22 10.31
CA LYS A 22 15.10 -22.18 10.05
C LYS A 22 14.09 -22.22 11.20
N SER A 23 14.09 -21.18 12.05
CA SER A 23 13.02 -20.99 13.03
C SER A 23 11.71 -21.04 12.28
N ALA A 24 10.83 -21.99 12.63
CA ALA A 24 9.48 -22.03 12.11
C ALA A 24 8.84 -20.66 12.42
N ASP A 25 8.34 -19.99 11.39
CA ASP A 25 7.55 -18.77 11.54
C ASP A 25 6.32 -19.12 12.38
N THR A 26 6.32 -18.68 13.65
CA THR A 26 5.19 -18.90 14.57
C THR A 26 4.07 -17.89 14.37
N SER A 27 4.11 -17.11 13.28
CA SER A 27 3.05 -16.19 12.92
C SER A 27 1.75 -16.95 12.70
N PRO A 28 0.63 -16.52 13.27
CA PRO A 28 -0.68 -17.12 12.97
C PRO A 28 -1.13 -16.81 11.53
N TRP A 29 -0.38 -15.97 10.80
CA TRP A 29 -0.70 -15.50 9.47
C TRP A 29 -0.16 -16.42 8.39
N GLN A 30 -1.03 -16.86 7.48
CA GLN A 30 -0.65 -17.60 6.27
C GLN A 30 -0.76 -16.69 5.05
N LEU A 31 0.26 -16.68 4.18
CA LEU A 31 0.24 -15.94 2.93
C LEU A 31 -0.78 -16.57 1.98
N VAL A 32 -1.84 -15.81 1.64
CA VAL A 32 -2.94 -16.29 0.76
C VAL A 32 -2.93 -15.64 -0.62
N TRP A 33 -2.30 -14.48 -0.76
CA TRP A 33 -2.16 -13.77 -2.04
C TRP A 33 -0.94 -12.85 -2.00
N SER A 34 -0.23 -12.74 -3.11
CA SER A 34 0.84 -11.75 -3.24
C SER A 34 1.08 -11.34 -4.68
N ASP A 35 1.72 -10.16 -4.84
CA ASP A 35 2.43 -9.77 -6.04
C ASP A 35 3.80 -9.23 -5.63
N GLU A 36 4.85 -9.95 -6.04
CA GLU A 36 6.25 -9.64 -5.73
C GLU A 36 6.91 -8.87 -6.89
N PHE A 37 6.15 -8.53 -7.94
CA PHE A 37 6.58 -7.78 -9.11
C PHE A 37 7.88 -8.28 -9.78
N GLY A 38 8.10 -9.59 -9.74
CA GLY A 38 9.28 -10.26 -10.31
C GLY A 38 9.27 -10.41 -11.84
N TYR A 39 8.46 -9.66 -12.55
CA TYR A 39 8.30 -9.67 -14.01
C TYR A 39 8.54 -8.29 -14.62
N THR A 40 8.38 -8.16 -15.94
CA THR A 40 8.51 -6.86 -16.64
C THR A 40 7.31 -6.65 -17.57
N GLY A 41 6.76 -5.46 -17.58
CA GLY A 41 5.63 -5.07 -18.43
C GLY A 41 4.51 -4.40 -17.69
N LEU A 42 3.28 -4.61 -18.14
CA LEU A 42 2.08 -4.12 -17.43
C LEU A 42 1.83 -4.93 -16.15
N PRO A 43 1.18 -4.34 -15.13
CA PRO A 43 0.67 -5.08 -13.99
C PRO A 43 -0.11 -6.32 -14.40
N ASP A 44 0.11 -7.43 -13.70
CA ASP A 44 -0.50 -8.73 -13.98
C ASP A 44 -2.03 -8.63 -13.99
N SER A 45 -2.63 -8.86 -15.16
CA SER A 45 -4.07 -8.77 -15.36
C SER A 45 -4.87 -9.86 -14.65
N THR A 46 -4.24 -10.87 -14.08
CA THR A 46 -4.89 -11.86 -13.21
C THR A 46 -5.05 -11.36 -11.77
N LYS A 47 -4.29 -10.33 -11.39
CA LYS A 47 -4.25 -9.74 -10.04
C LYS A 47 -4.83 -8.33 -9.99
N TRP A 48 -4.69 -7.56 -11.06
CA TRP A 48 -5.02 -6.14 -11.08
C TRP A 48 -6.02 -5.79 -12.18
N ASN A 49 -6.93 -4.90 -11.83
CA ASN A 49 -7.78 -4.13 -12.73
C ASN A 49 -7.40 -2.63 -12.64
N TYR A 50 -8.10 -1.80 -13.37
CA TYR A 50 -7.89 -0.36 -13.40
C TYR A 50 -9.23 0.35 -13.21
N ASP A 51 -9.26 1.35 -12.36
CA ASP A 51 -10.27 2.39 -12.44
C ASP A 51 -9.81 3.45 -13.45
N VAL A 52 -10.72 3.89 -14.31
CA VAL A 52 -10.42 4.74 -15.46
C VAL A 52 -11.30 5.98 -15.48
N GLY A 53 -10.71 7.13 -15.75
CA GLY A 53 -11.46 8.38 -15.92
C GLY A 53 -10.85 9.60 -15.26
N GLY A 54 -11.39 10.76 -15.58
CA GLY A 54 -10.94 12.06 -15.12
C GLY A 54 -12.06 12.92 -14.52
N HIS A 55 -13.11 12.32 -13.95
CA HIS A 55 -14.26 13.04 -13.39
C HIS A 55 -14.01 13.67 -12.01
N GLY A 56 -12.75 13.64 -11.51
CA GLY A 56 -12.35 14.26 -10.25
C GLY A 56 -12.55 13.37 -9.01
N TRP A 57 -13.08 12.16 -9.19
CA TRP A 57 -13.13 11.08 -8.18
C TRP A 57 -13.73 11.51 -6.81
N GLY A 58 -14.70 12.44 -6.83
CA GLY A 58 -15.34 12.99 -5.64
C GLY A 58 -14.51 14.06 -4.89
N ASN A 59 -13.25 14.27 -5.26
CA ASN A 59 -12.29 15.13 -4.57
C ASN A 59 -11.75 16.28 -5.44
N ASN A 60 -12.34 16.56 -6.60
CA ASN A 60 -11.83 17.53 -7.58
C ASN A 60 -10.37 17.26 -8.01
N GLU A 61 -9.99 15.99 -8.09
CA GLU A 61 -8.66 15.56 -8.53
C GLU A 61 -8.41 15.95 -9.99
N LEU A 62 -7.16 16.27 -10.31
CA LEU A 62 -6.80 16.89 -11.59
C LEU A 62 -6.38 15.88 -12.67
N GLN A 63 -5.99 14.66 -12.30
CA GLN A 63 -5.52 13.65 -13.23
C GLN A 63 -6.66 12.90 -13.93
N PHE A 64 -6.31 12.32 -15.07
CA PHE A 64 -7.02 11.21 -15.68
C PHE A 64 -6.32 9.90 -15.28
N TYR A 65 -7.01 8.95 -14.69
CA TYR A 65 -6.50 7.59 -14.49
C TYR A 65 -6.61 6.78 -15.76
N THR A 66 -5.47 6.33 -16.27
CA THR A 66 -5.36 5.57 -17.53
C THR A 66 -5.42 4.06 -17.29
N LYS A 67 -5.66 3.30 -18.38
CA LYS A 67 -5.70 1.84 -18.35
C LYS A 67 -4.57 1.28 -19.22
N GLN A 68 -3.82 0.28 -18.68
CA GLN A 68 -2.83 -0.50 -19.43
C GLN A 68 -1.82 0.38 -20.19
N ARG A 69 -1.35 1.44 -19.54
CA ARG A 69 -0.39 2.38 -20.09
C ARG A 69 0.91 2.32 -19.30
N LEU A 70 1.99 1.87 -19.95
CA LEU A 70 3.30 1.68 -19.32
C LEU A 70 3.88 2.96 -18.71
N GLU A 71 3.53 4.12 -19.25
CA GLU A 71 3.93 5.42 -18.73
C GLU A 71 3.35 5.69 -17.33
N ASN A 72 2.15 5.17 -17.04
CA ASN A 72 1.47 5.42 -15.76
C ASN A 72 1.52 4.23 -14.80
N ALA A 73 1.58 2.98 -15.31
CA ALA A 73 1.72 1.79 -14.47
C ALA A 73 2.57 0.72 -15.18
N ARG A 74 3.69 0.35 -14.58
CA ARG A 74 4.61 -0.66 -15.12
C ARG A 74 5.32 -1.42 -14.02
N VAL A 75 5.63 -2.67 -14.32
CA VAL A 75 6.52 -3.51 -13.51
C VAL A 75 7.87 -3.59 -14.21
N GLN A 76 8.91 -3.22 -13.50
CA GLN A 76 10.30 -3.32 -13.98
C GLN A 76 11.28 -3.32 -12.80
N LYS A 77 12.40 -4.02 -12.95
CA LYS A 77 13.47 -4.06 -11.93
C LYS A 77 12.99 -4.52 -10.55
N GLY A 78 11.98 -5.39 -10.51
CA GLY A 78 11.41 -5.90 -9.27
C GLY A 78 10.43 -4.96 -8.56
N TYR A 79 9.93 -3.91 -9.22
CA TYR A 79 8.99 -2.95 -8.63
C TYR A 79 7.81 -2.70 -9.55
N LEU A 80 6.62 -2.54 -8.96
CA LEU A 80 5.53 -1.82 -9.60
C LEU A 80 5.79 -0.32 -9.44
N THR A 81 5.82 0.41 -10.54
CA THR A 81 5.86 1.88 -10.56
C THR A 81 4.51 2.42 -10.99
N ILE A 82 3.84 3.17 -10.13
CA ILE A 82 2.73 4.06 -10.49
C ILE A 82 3.32 5.46 -10.67
N GLU A 83 3.08 6.07 -11.84
CA GLU A 83 3.68 7.35 -12.20
C GLU A 83 2.60 8.36 -12.61
N ALA A 84 2.53 9.46 -11.86
CA ALA A 84 1.72 10.62 -12.21
C ALA A 84 2.56 11.58 -13.06
N ARG A 85 1.99 12.03 -14.19
CA ARG A 85 2.67 12.83 -15.21
C ARG A 85 1.89 14.10 -15.51
N LYS A 86 2.59 15.19 -15.79
CA LYS A 86 2.00 16.40 -16.36
C LYS A 86 2.00 16.26 -17.88
N GLU A 87 0.87 15.98 -18.45
CA GLU A 87 0.66 15.83 -19.89
C GLU A 87 -0.84 15.96 -20.20
N PRO A 88 -1.23 16.51 -21.37
CA PRO A 88 -2.63 16.57 -21.76
C PRO A 88 -3.17 15.19 -22.13
N TRP A 89 -4.33 14.81 -21.54
CA TRP A 89 -4.99 13.55 -21.83
C TRP A 89 -6.49 13.65 -21.51
N GLU A 90 -7.36 13.35 -22.50
CA GLU A 90 -8.82 13.33 -22.33
C GLU A 90 -9.36 14.56 -21.55
N GLY A 91 -8.89 15.76 -21.92
CA GLY A 91 -9.30 17.02 -21.31
C GLY A 91 -8.73 17.31 -19.92
N LYS A 92 -7.78 16.51 -19.45
CA LYS A 92 -7.01 16.73 -18.21
C LYS A 92 -5.57 17.10 -18.53
N ASN A 93 -4.89 17.76 -17.58
CA ASN A 93 -3.49 18.17 -17.72
C ASN A 93 -2.52 17.20 -17.00
N TYR A 94 -3.04 16.17 -16.39
CA TYR A 94 -2.26 15.15 -15.68
C TYR A 94 -2.82 13.77 -15.99
N THR A 95 -1.92 12.78 -16.04
CA THR A 95 -2.27 11.36 -16.08
C THR A 95 -1.70 10.65 -14.88
N SER A 96 -2.32 9.55 -14.47
CA SER A 96 -1.84 8.63 -13.45
C SER A 96 -2.47 7.25 -13.64
N ALA A 97 -2.27 6.34 -12.71
CA ALA A 97 -2.96 5.06 -12.65
C ALA A 97 -3.60 4.84 -11.29
N ARG A 98 -4.75 4.17 -11.27
CA ARG A 98 -5.42 3.62 -10.10
C ARG A 98 -5.67 2.15 -10.34
N LEU A 99 -4.82 1.32 -9.72
CA LEU A 99 -4.92 -0.13 -9.76
C LEU A 99 -5.87 -0.61 -8.67
N ILE A 100 -6.67 -1.62 -8.98
CA ILE A 100 -7.60 -2.23 -8.04
C ILE A 100 -7.51 -3.76 -8.09
N SER A 101 -7.64 -4.42 -6.96
CA SER A 101 -7.70 -5.89 -6.88
C SER A 101 -9.11 -6.44 -7.00
N LYS A 102 -10.16 -5.62 -7.11
CA LYS A 102 -11.58 -6.03 -7.12
C LYS A 102 -11.86 -7.16 -8.11
N GLY A 103 -12.48 -8.24 -7.61
CA GLY A 103 -12.80 -9.44 -8.38
C GLY A 103 -11.62 -10.39 -8.63
N LYS A 104 -10.42 -10.04 -8.13
CA LYS A 104 -9.17 -10.84 -8.23
C LYS A 104 -8.48 -11.02 -6.89
N GLY A 105 -8.81 -10.16 -5.93
CA GLY A 105 -8.37 -10.17 -4.57
C GLY A 105 -9.38 -9.38 -3.74
N ASP A 106 -10.40 -10.08 -3.25
CA ASP A 106 -11.44 -9.57 -2.34
C ASP A 106 -11.37 -10.38 -1.06
N TRP A 107 -10.94 -9.76 0.03
CA TRP A 107 -10.70 -10.44 1.31
C TRP A 107 -11.67 -9.96 2.37
N GLN A 108 -12.05 -10.86 3.26
CA GLN A 108 -12.72 -10.54 4.51
C GLN A 108 -11.76 -10.84 5.63
N TYR A 109 -11.33 -9.79 6.33
CA TYR A 109 -10.33 -9.83 7.38
C TYR A 109 -8.93 -10.26 6.91
N GLY A 110 -7.96 -10.08 7.76
CA GLY A 110 -6.59 -10.47 7.51
C GLY A 110 -5.59 -9.34 7.74
N LYS A 111 -4.40 -9.55 7.24
CA LYS A 111 -3.31 -8.58 7.22
C LYS A 111 -2.90 -8.31 5.78
N ILE A 112 -2.82 -7.05 5.40
CA ILE A 112 -2.25 -6.62 4.12
C ILE A 112 -0.99 -5.83 4.39
N GLU A 113 0.08 -6.17 3.70
CA GLU A 113 1.35 -5.45 3.70
C GLU A 113 1.68 -4.96 2.30
N VAL A 114 2.00 -3.69 2.19
CA VAL A 114 2.51 -3.06 0.97
C VAL A 114 3.83 -2.39 1.30
N ARG A 115 4.92 -2.84 0.68
CA ARG A 115 6.22 -2.21 0.82
C ARG A 115 6.42 -1.21 -0.30
N ALA A 116 6.44 0.08 0.04
CA ALA A 116 6.45 1.16 -0.94
C ALA A 116 7.36 2.31 -0.56
N ARG A 117 7.80 3.06 -1.60
CA ARG A 117 8.47 4.35 -1.53
C ARG A 117 7.59 5.39 -2.22
N LEU A 118 7.31 6.51 -1.53
CA LEU A 118 6.29 7.46 -1.92
C LEU A 118 6.84 8.60 -2.79
N PRO A 119 5.99 9.23 -3.62
CA PRO A 119 6.31 10.48 -4.29
C PRO A 119 6.46 11.62 -3.28
N LYS A 120 6.97 12.78 -3.75
CA LYS A 120 7.11 14.00 -2.94
C LYS A 120 6.73 15.26 -3.72
N GLY A 121 6.47 16.34 -2.98
CA GLY A 121 6.24 17.66 -3.53
C GLY A 121 4.79 18.05 -3.69
N LEU A 122 4.54 19.36 -3.79
CA LEU A 122 3.20 19.95 -3.76
C LEU A 122 2.30 19.42 -4.88
N GLY A 123 1.11 18.96 -4.48
CA GLY A 123 0.11 18.42 -5.39
C GLY A 123 0.14 16.91 -5.53
N THR A 124 1.11 16.17 -4.95
CA THR A 124 1.06 14.72 -4.91
C THR A 124 0.15 14.23 -3.79
N TRP A 125 -0.63 13.18 -4.08
CA TRP A 125 -1.50 12.51 -3.13
C TRP A 125 -1.52 11.00 -3.44
N PRO A 126 -0.46 10.25 -3.06
CA PRO A 126 -0.45 8.80 -3.13
C PRO A 126 -1.34 8.18 -2.06
N ALA A 127 -1.97 7.04 -2.41
CA ALA A 127 -2.76 6.27 -1.47
C ALA A 127 -2.58 4.75 -1.68
N ILE A 128 -2.57 4.04 -0.56
CA ILE A 128 -2.70 2.58 -0.42
C ILE A 128 -3.90 2.39 0.50
N TRP A 129 -5.01 1.88 -0.02
CA TRP A 129 -6.29 1.92 0.66
C TRP A 129 -7.23 0.80 0.22
N MET A 130 -8.37 0.66 0.84
CA MET A 130 -9.34 -0.39 0.57
C MET A 130 -10.76 0.15 0.52
N LEU A 131 -11.57 -0.40 -0.38
CA LEU A 131 -13.01 -0.19 -0.44
C LEU A 131 -13.77 -1.50 -0.29
N GLY A 132 -15.02 -1.41 0.16
CA GLY A 132 -15.95 -2.52 0.11
C GLY A 132 -16.08 -3.10 -1.31
N SER A 133 -16.13 -4.44 -1.43
CA SER A 133 -16.23 -5.12 -2.74
C SER A 133 -17.65 -5.27 -3.24
N THR A 134 -18.63 -4.63 -2.60
CA THR A 134 -20.04 -4.62 -2.99
C THR A 134 -20.25 -4.04 -4.39
N THR A 135 -21.33 -4.42 -5.05
CA THR A 135 -21.71 -3.88 -6.35
C THR A 135 -23.22 -3.70 -6.40
N PRO A 136 -23.74 -2.47 -6.57
CA PRO A 136 -23.01 -1.20 -6.62
C PRO A 136 -22.34 -0.85 -5.29
N LEU A 137 -21.23 -0.08 -5.35
CA LEU A 137 -20.57 0.47 -4.16
C LEU A 137 -21.29 1.77 -3.76
N HIS A 138 -21.65 1.91 -2.49
CA HIS A 138 -22.22 3.12 -1.89
C HIS A 138 -21.24 3.71 -0.88
N TRP A 139 -20.47 4.68 -1.32
CA TRP A 139 -19.55 5.39 -0.42
C TRP A 139 -20.30 6.48 0.36
N PRO A 140 -20.06 6.64 1.66
CA PRO A 140 -19.11 5.90 2.51
C PRO A 140 -19.73 4.68 3.23
N ASP A 141 -20.96 4.29 2.89
CA ASP A 141 -21.76 3.29 3.61
C ASP A 141 -21.09 1.91 3.62
N ASP A 142 -20.46 1.52 2.50
CA ASP A 142 -19.81 0.22 2.33
C ASP A 142 -18.37 0.17 2.88
N GLY A 143 -17.91 1.27 3.48
CA GLY A 143 -16.65 1.35 4.19
C GLY A 143 -15.42 1.60 3.32
N GLU A 144 -14.46 2.34 3.91
CA GLU A 144 -13.13 2.61 3.38
C GLU A 144 -12.11 2.48 4.51
N ILE A 145 -10.96 1.86 4.22
CA ILE A 145 -9.81 1.78 5.12
C ILE A 145 -8.59 2.34 4.39
N ASP A 146 -8.01 3.42 4.93
CA ASP A 146 -6.81 4.04 4.40
C ASP A 146 -5.60 3.51 5.16
N ILE A 147 -4.81 2.67 4.48
CA ILE A 147 -3.60 2.06 5.04
C ILE A 147 -2.46 3.08 5.02
N MET A 148 -2.37 3.85 3.96
CA MET A 148 -1.40 4.91 3.79
C MET A 148 -1.98 5.99 2.89
N GLU A 149 -2.10 7.19 3.39
CA GLU A 149 -2.25 8.40 2.61
C GLU A 149 -1.14 9.38 2.95
N HIS A 150 -0.65 10.09 1.93
CA HIS A 150 0.35 11.13 2.08
C HIS A 150 0.02 12.30 1.15
N VAL A 151 0.20 13.52 1.62
CA VAL A 151 0.05 14.73 0.78
C VAL A 151 1.35 15.50 0.73
N GLY A 152 1.76 15.87 -0.47
CA GLY A 152 3.07 16.48 -0.71
C GLY A 152 3.33 17.82 -0.01
N PHE A 153 2.28 18.52 0.43
CA PHE A 153 2.43 19.74 1.23
C PHE A 153 2.75 19.47 2.71
N ASN A 154 2.55 18.23 3.18
CA ASN A 154 2.85 17.78 4.54
C ASN A 154 3.82 16.59 4.51
N GLN A 155 4.96 16.80 3.88
CA GLN A 155 5.96 15.78 3.59
C GLN A 155 6.38 14.99 4.84
N GLY A 156 6.35 13.66 4.71
CA GLY A 156 6.77 12.73 5.76
C GLY A 156 5.72 12.45 6.84
N PHE A 157 4.48 12.95 6.71
CA PHE A 157 3.37 12.59 7.58
C PHE A 157 2.44 11.61 6.85
N ILE A 158 2.36 10.39 7.38
CA ILE A 158 1.51 9.33 6.86
C ILE A 158 0.21 9.31 7.67
N HIS A 159 -0.90 9.26 6.97
CA HIS A 159 -2.24 9.19 7.56
C HIS A 159 -2.79 7.78 7.39
N GLY A 160 -3.46 7.29 8.43
CA GLY A 160 -4.30 6.10 8.41
C GLY A 160 -5.70 6.47 8.85
N SER A 161 -6.72 6.03 8.14
CA SER A 161 -8.10 6.47 8.39
C SER A 161 -9.11 5.35 8.17
N VAL A 162 -10.33 5.55 8.64
CA VAL A 162 -11.50 4.81 8.19
C VAL A 162 -12.62 5.77 7.85
N HIS A 163 -13.39 5.43 6.80
CA HIS A 163 -14.63 6.13 6.45
C HIS A 163 -15.79 5.15 6.44
N THR A 164 -16.87 5.55 7.09
CA THR A 164 -18.14 4.83 7.18
C THR A 164 -19.28 5.83 7.11
N LYS A 165 -20.52 5.39 7.02
CA LYS A 165 -21.66 6.31 7.06
C LYS A 165 -21.68 7.19 8.30
N LYS A 166 -21.32 6.62 9.47
CA LYS A 166 -21.24 7.35 10.75
C LYS A 166 -19.98 8.22 10.86
N TYR A 167 -18.87 7.79 10.24
CA TYR A 167 -17.56 8.41 10.38
C TYR A 167 -16.95 8.69 9.01
N ASN A 168 -16.99 9.93 8.53
CA ASN A 168 -16.36 10.30 7.26
C ASN A 168 -16.02 11.79 7.21
N HIS A 169 -15.15 12.17 6.28
CA HIS A 169 -14.66 13.55 6.15
C HIS A 169 -15.73 14.54 5.69
N VAL A 170 -16.74 14.09 4.93
CA VAL A 170 -17.80 14.98 4.41
C VAL A 170 -18.62 15.59 5.55
N ILE A 171 -18.85 14.83 6.63
CA ILE A 171 -19.57 15.28 7.82
C ILE A 171 -18.62 15.61 8.99
N GLY A 172 -17.30 15.62 8.76
CA GLY A 172 -16.29 16.01 9.76
C GLY A 172 -16.12 15.03 10.93
N THR A 173 -16.51 13.76 10.76
CA THR A 173 -16.48 12.74 11.82
C THR A 173 -15.51 11.60 11.56
N GLN A 174 -14.73 11.64 10.48
CA GLN A 174 -13.76 10.61 10.14
C GLN A 174 -12.85 10.24 11.32
N ARG A 175 -12.44 8.99 11.37
CA ARG A 175 -11.46 8.50 12.33
C ARG A 175 -10.12 8.40 11.63
N THR A 176 -9.15 9.16 12.10
CA THR A 176 -7.81 9.25 11.49
C THR A 176 -6.75 9.45 12.56
N ASP A 177 -5.53 9.00 12.28
CA ASP A 177 -4.33 9.33 13.04
C ASP A 177 -3.14 9.43 12.08
N THR A 178 -2.01 9.93 12.57
CA THR A 178 -0.82 10.19 11.76
C THR A 178 0.45 9.69 12.42
N ILE A 179 1.42 9.33 11.57
CA ILE A 179 2.79 9.00 12.01
C ILE A 179 3.80 9.74 11.13
N LYS A 180 4.88 10.23 11.73
CA LYS A 180 5.99 10.83 10.99
C LYS A 180 6.96 9.76 10.49
N VAL A 181 7.16 9.71 9.17
CA VAL A 181 8.12 8.87 8.44
C VAL A 181 8.90 9.79 7.51
N ALA A 182 9.92 10.43 8.03
CA ALA A 182 10.60 11.55 7.36
C ALA A 182 11.23 11.17 6.02
N ASP A 183 11.66 9.93 5.87
CA ASP A 183 12.34 9.38 4.68
C ASP A 183 11.43 8.52 3.79
N CYS A 184 10.10 8.65 3.91
CA CYS A 184 9.11 7.88 3.13
C CYS A 184 9.26 8.01 1.60
N SER A 185 9.88 9.10 1.12
CA SER A 185 10.15 9.31 -0.31
C SER A 185 11.58 8.92 -0.73
N GLU A 186 12.42 8.52 0.22
CA GLU A 186 13.81 8.12 0.00
C GLU A 186 14.02 6.62 0.16
N LYS A 187 13.28 6.01 1.10
CA LYS A 187 13.36 4.59 1.43
C LYS A 187 12.02 3.88 1.28
N PHE A 188 12.10 2.57 1.14
CA PHE A 188 10.93 1.71 1.20
C PHE A 188 10.54 1.46 2.65
N HIS A 189 9.26 1.64 2.96
CA HIS A 189 8.62 1.31 4.23
C HIS A 189 7.50 0.30 4.01
N VAL A 190 7.17 -0.47 5.04
CA VAL A 190 6.06 -1.42 5.02
C VAL A 190 4.84 -0.74 5.63
N TYR A 191 3.85 -0.46 4.81
CA TYR A 191 2.54 0.04 5.22
C TYR A 191 1.60 -1.15 5.35
N ALA A 192 0.98 -1.31 6.50
CA ALA A 192 0.16 -2.49 6.75
C ALA A 192 -1.14 -2.18 7.48
N VAL A 193 -2.17 -2.96 7.17
CA VAL A 193 -3.40 -3.05 7.94
C VAL A 193 -3.56 -4.46 8.47
N GLU A 194 -4.01 -4.58 9.71
CA GLU A 194 -4.59 -5.78 10.31
C GLU A 194 -6.03 -5.46 10.67
N TRP A 195 -6.97 -6.22 10.12
CA TRP A 195 -8.36 -6.06 10.52
C TRP A 195 -9.06 -7.40 10.73
N ASN A 196 -9.98 -7.40 11.66
CA ASN A 196 -10.84 -8.51 12.02
C ASN A 196 -12.22 -7.99 12.42
N LYS A 197 -13.09 -8.85 12.94
CA LYS A 197 -14.44 -8.47 13.40
C LYS A 197 -14.47 -7.43 14.53
N ASP A 198 -13.35 -7.22 15.23
CA ASP A 198 -13.26 -6.39 16.42
C ASP A 198 -12.52 -5.08 16.21
N SER A 199 -11.57 -5.02 15.26
CA SER A 199 -10.74 -3.83 15.08
C SER A 199 -10.07 -3.75 13.71
N VAL A 200 -9.77 -2.51 13.31
CA VAL A 200 -8.82 -2.13 12.24
C VAL A 200 -7.60 -1.51 12.91
N LYS A 201 -6.39 -1.94 12.52
CA LYS A 201 -5.11 -1.41 13.00
C LYS A 201 -4.23 -1.11 11.81
N VAL A 202 -3.71 0.11 11.73
CA VAL A 202 -2.77 0.52 10.67
C VAL A 202 -1.40 0.76 11.27
N SER A 203 -0.36 0.31 10.55
CA SER A 203 1.04 0.41 11.00
C SER A 203 1.98 0.79 9.86
N VAL A 204 3.12 1.39 10.23
CA VAL A 204 4.29 1.56 9.36
C VAL A 204 5.46 0.87 10.05
N ASP A 205 6.17 -0.01 9.31
CA ASP A 205 7.31 -0.80 9.80
C ASP A 205 7.01 -1.47 11.15
N GLN A 206 5.85 -2.14 11.24
CA GLN A 206 5.33 -2.83 12.44
C GLN A 206 4.92 -1.90 13.60
N LYS A 207 5.13 -0.58 13.49
CA LYS A 207 4.68 0.38 14.49
C LYS A 207 3.24 0.79 14.22
N THR A 208 2.30 0.26 14.99
CA THR A 208 0.89 0.66 14.91
C THR A 208 0.73 2.12 15.35
N PHE A 209 0.06 2.92 14.51
CA PHE A 209 -0.22 4.32 14.81
C PHE A 209 -1.70 4.66 14.79
N PHE A 210 -2.53 3.91 14.06
CA PHE A 210 -3.98 4.10 14.04
C PHE A 210 -4.70 2.83 14.51
N ARG A 211 -5.78 3.01 15.27
CA ARG A 211 -6.66 1.92 15.74
C ARG A 211 -8.11 2.38 15.72
N PHE A 212 -8.97 1.56 15.15
CA PHE A 212 -10.42 1.76 15.19
C PHE A 212 -11.08 0.47 15.67
N GLY A 213 -11.82 0.56 16.77
CA GLY A 213 -12.54 -0.57 17.38
C GLY A 213 -13.98 -0.65 16.89
N ASN A 214 -14.52 -1.86 16.76
CA ASN A 214 -15.92 -2.08 16.48
C ASN A 214 -16.77 -1.74 17.72
N GLU A 215 -17.48 -0.64 17.65
CA GLU A 215 -18.37 -0.16 18.74
C GLU A 215 -19.62 -1.03 18.91
N ARG A 216 -19.87 -2.01 18.04
CA ARG A 216 -21.08 -2.84 18.03
C ARG A 216 -22.37 -2.03 17.86
N SER A 217 -22.30 -0.86 17.20
CA SER A 217 -23.43 0.06 16.99
C SER A 217 -24.08 -0.07 15.61
N GLY A 218 -23.83 -1.17 14.88
CA GLY A 218 -24.44 -1.49 13.60
C GLY A 218 -23.59 -1.12 12.39
N TYR A 219 -24.15 -1.40 11.20
CA TYR A 219 -23.47 -1.28 9.90
C TYR A 219 -22.99 0.14 9.59
N ASP A 220 -23.77 1.17 9.96
CA ASP A 220 -23.40 2.58 9.73
C ASP A 220 -22.06 2.96 10.38
N ALA A 221 -21.66 2.26 11.44
CA ALA A 221 -20.38 2.47 12.12
C ALA A 221 -19.32 1.42 11.74
N TRP A 222 -19.73 0.21 11.34
CA TRP A 222 -18.84 -0.91 11.11
C TRP A 222 -19.24 -1.74 9.88
N PRO A 223 -18.94 -1.29 8.65
CA PRO A 223 -19.19 -2.07 7.42
C PRO A 223 -18.06 -3.06 7.09
N PHE A 224 -17.02 -3.15 7.94
CA PHE A 224 -15.79 -3.89 7.68
C PHE A 224 -15.90 -5.42 7.86
N ASP A 225 -17.11 -5.93 8.12
CA ASP A 225 -17.42 -7.36 8.09
C ASP A 225 -17.65 -7.89 6.66
N ASN A 226 -17.70 -6.99 5.67
CA ASN A 226 -17.78 -7.33 4.26
C ASN A 226 -16.39 -7.58 3.64
N LYS A 227 -16.38 -8.19 2.46
CA LYS A 227 -15.15 -8.27 1.66
C LYS A 227 -14.74 -6.89 1.18
N MET A 228 -13.44 -6.65 1.21
CA MET A 228 -12.81 -5.42 0.73
C MET A 228 -11.71 -5.76 -0.28
N HIS A 229 -11.44 -4.82 -1.20
CA HIS A 229 -10.38 -4.90 -2.19
C HIS A 229 -9.39 -3.74 -2.02
N LEU A 230 -8.16 -3.97 -2.46
CA LEU A 230 -7.05 -3.02 -2.38
C LEU A 230 -7.05 -2.08 -3.58
N LEU A 231 -6.71 -0.82 -3.33
CA LEU A 231 -6.48 0.22 -4.33
C LEU A 231 -5.10 0.84 -4.12
N LEU A 232 -4.42 1.15 -5.24
CA LEU A 232 -3.10 1.77 -5.29
C LEU A 232 -3.12 2.87 -6.34
N ASN A 233 -2.85 4.13 -5.95
CA ASN A 233 -2.86 5.26 -6.87
C ASN A 233 -1.98 6.43 -6.44
N ILE A 234 -1.75 7.35 -7.36
CA ILE A 234 -1.32 8.71 -7.07
C ILE A 234 -2.37 9.65 -7.65
N ALA A 235 -3.10 10.35 -6.78
CA ALA A 235 -3.91 11.50 -7.20
C ALA A 235 -3.04 12.75 -7.35
N VAL A 236 -3.50 13.70 -8.16
CA VAL A 236 -2.86 15.00 -8.39
C VAL A 236 -3.81 16.11 -7.96
N GLY A 237 -3.37 16.97 -7.04
CA GLY A 237 -4.18 18.06 -6.56
C GLY A 237 -5.37 17.60 -5.74
N GLY A 238 -6.57 18.05 -6.12
CA GLY A 238 -7.81 17.74 -5.42
C GLY A 238 -8.00 18.56 -4.13
N ASN A 239 -9.11 18.30 -3.44
CA ASN A 239 -9.52 19.05 -2.25
C ASN A 239 -8.51 18.98 -1.11
N TRP A 240 -7.76 17.89 -1.00
CA TRP A 240 -6.75 17.71 0.03
C TRP A 240 -5.34 17.80 -0.54
N GLY A 241 -4.94 16.95 -1.50
CA GLY A 241 -3.59 16.97 -2.08
C GLY A 241 -3.21 18.31 -2.70
N GLY A 242 -4.21 19.04 -3.21
CA GLY A 242 -4.07 20.39 -3.80
C GLY A 242 -4.27 21.57 -2.85
N GLN A 243 -4.46 21.33 -1.54
CA GLN A 243 -4.84 22.36 -0.57
C GLN A 243 -3.83 23.52 -0.48
N LYS A 244 -2.56 23.28 -0.77
CA LYS A 244 -1.48 24.28 -0.82
C LYS A 244 -1.00 24.55 -2.24
N GLY A 245 -1.78 24.17 -3.25
CA GLY A 245 -1.42 24.28 -4.67
C GLY A 245 -0.78 23.00 -5.23
N VAL A 246 -0.44 23.07 -6.50
CA VAL A 246 0.28 22.03 -7.25
C VAL A 246 1.50 22.66 -7.88
N ASP A 247 2.68 22.14 -7.57
CA ASP A 247 3.93 22.56 -8.23
C ASP A 247 4.01 21.89 -9.62
N GLU A 248 3.87 22.68 -10.65
CA GLU A 248 3.86 22.19 -12.04
C GLU A 248 5.23 21.75 -12.55
N THR A 249 6.30 22.02 -11.81
CA THR A 249 7.69 21.78 -12.24
C THR A 249 8.25 20.43 -11.80
N ILE A 250 7.60 19.74 -10.85
CA ILE A 250 8.12 18.51 -10.22
C ILE A 250 7.81 17.21 -10.97
N TRP A 251 6.93 17.27 -11.96
CA TRP A 251 6.44 16.07 -12.66
C TRP A 251 7.46 15.52 -13.67
N PRO A 252 7.56 14.18 -13.84
CA PRO A 252 6.69 13.15 -13.25
C PRO A 252 7.06 12.81 -11.80
N GLN A 253 6.04 12.33 -11.04
CA GLN A 253 6.20 11.81 -9.69
C GLN A 253 5.76 10.35 -9.62
N LYS A 254 6.42 9.54 -8.81
CA LYS A 254 6.17 8.10 -8.79
C LYS A 254 6.11 7.52 -7.38
N MET A 255 5.25 6.53 -7.22
CA MET A 255 5.23 5.58 -6.12
C MET A 255 5.79 4.26 -6.63
N GLU A 256 6.80 3.73 -5.95
CA GLU A 256 7.40 2.43 -6.26
C GLU A 256 7.00 1.44 -5.19
N ILE A 257 6.48 0.28 -5.60
CA ILE A 257 5.98 -0.76 -4.72
C ILE A 257 6.79 -2.03 -4.97
N ASP A 258 7.45 -2.52 -3.92
CA ASP A 258 8.31 -3.70 -3.95
C ASP A 258 7.50 -4.99 -3.88
N TYR A 259 6.49 -5.01 -3.00
CA TYR A 259 5.54 -6.12 -2.94
C TYR A 259 4.20 -5.69 -2.35
N VAL A 260 3.19 -6.50 -2.66
CA VAL A 260 1.90 -6.55 -1.97
C VAL A 260 1.69 -7.97 -1.47
N ARG A 261 1.40 -8.15 -0.18
CA ARG A 261 1.18 -9.45 0.45
C ARG A 261 -0.07 -9.43 1.31
N VAL A 262 -0.88 -10.47 1.20
CA VAL A 262 -2.11 -10.64 1.98
C VAL A 262 -2.03 -11.94 2.74
N TYR A 263 -2.33 -11.86 4.03
CA TYR A 263 -2.28 -12.97 4.96
C TYR A 263 -3.65 -13.15 5.64
N GLN A 264 -4.06 -14.39 5.83
CA GLN A 264 -5.28 -14.77 6.57
C GLN A 264 -5.00 -15.92 7.54
#